data_eee3db4b38f4d20217664b4495a5170f
#
_entry.id   eee3db4b38f4d20217664b4495a5170f
#
_cell.length_a   1.000
_cell.length_b   1.000
_cell.length_c   1.000
_cell.angle_alpha   90.00
_cell.angle_beta   90.00
_cell.angle_gamma   90.00
#
_symmetry.space_group_name_H-M   'P 1'
#
loop_
_entity.id
_entity.type
_entity.pdbx_description
1 polymer ?
#
loop_
_entity_poly.entity_id
_entity_poly.type
_entity_poly.pdbx_seq_one_letter_code
_entity_poly.pdbx_strand_id
1 'polypeptide(L)'
;MSEKIAVVGGGIAGVGAAWSLHRAGYDVDLFEKGPALGGIAKTFRWTTEDGHADSPLLVVAWPQMYYHNYEQLLRELGVGITTLPISYFVQTPDGHFCQDGRTSIAKRFAPEFRRWKRLVRFVTKINDFFLPSKTHESLYHFSYFNPLNLIPLYWLARLFGISKAFWDTIFVPIHCASFITTSMKGIPAVILPLLESIVPLEEPTQMGTWVGAPRQVFDRMTEAFADNVHTDHEITGIKRERGGYVISDKHGRSYEADKVIFACDATSALNALESPTWLQRVLLGNTRYVDDIDPTFAKFVVHSDTTVLPEAHRERILSGFNTYSEIDQAGALECTFVISSQNPSTKDAGVPMLVTFNSRKAIDQVQQRVDLPRSVHAVSLRNLLIMSTSRYLQGKDGLYYCSTFTTPEGAHDLSFMSGLVAAQAVGAPYP
;
A
#
# COMPACT_ATOMS: atom_id res chain seq x y z
N MET A 1 8.00 10.67 -35.42
CA MET A 1 6.83 10.60 -34.52
C MET A 1 7.36 10.11 -33.18
N SER A 2 6.91 10.65 -32.07
CA SER A 2 7.26 10.13 -30.75
C SER A 2 6.68 8.72 -30.59
N GLU A 3 7.41 7.85 -29.90
CA GLU A 3 6.95 6.49 -29.61
C GLU A 3 5.71 6.57 -28.71
N LYS A 4 4.66 5.81 -29.01
CA LYS A 4 3.39 5.82 -28.29
C LYS A 4 3.37 4.72 -27.23
N ILE A 5 3.12 5.11 -25.97
CA ILE A 5 3.17 4.22 -24.81
C ILE A 5 1.78 4.16 -24.15
N ALA A 6 1.23 2.97 -24.02
CA ALA A 6 0.03 2.74 -23.22
C ALA A 6 0.38 2.34 -21.80
N VAL A 7 -0.18 3.03 -20.83
CA VAL A 7 -0.06 2.71 -19.40
C VAL A 7 -1.40 2.22 -18.88
N VAL A 8 -1.47 0.99 -18.37
CA VAL A 8 -2.72 0.35 -17.93
C VAL A 8 -2.74 0.27 -16.40
N GLY A 9 -3.54 1.13 -15.78
CA GLY A 9 -3.73 1.26 -14.33
C GLY A 9 -3.39 2.67 -13.84
N GLY A 10 -4.37 3.37 -13.26
CA GLY A 10 -4.29 4.76 -12.78
C GLY A 10 -3.90 4.90 -11.31
N GLY A 11 -3.24 3.90 -10.71
CA GLY A 11 -2.60 4.04 -9.40
C GLY A 11 -1.30 4.82 -9.47
N ILE A 12 -0.66 5.07 -8.32
CA ILE A 12 0.57 5.91 -8.25
C ILE A 12 1.71 5.37 -9.12
N ALA A 13 1.81 4.04 -9.31
CA ALA A 13 2.81 3.44 -10.19
C ALA A 13 2.57 3.82 -11.67
N GLY A 14 1.31 3.69 -12.13
CA GLY A 14 0.97 4.02 -13.51
C GLY A 14 1.02 5.51 -13.80
N VAL A 15 0.48 6.32 -12.89
CA VAL A 15 0.56 7.79 -13.01
C VAL A 15 2.02 8.25 -12.97
N GLY A 16 2.86 7.65 -12.10
CA GLY A 16 4.29 7.94 -12.04
C GLY A 16 5.03 7.58 -13.34
N ALA A 17 4.71 6.41 -13.91
CA ALA A 17 5.28 6.00 -15.20
C ALA A 17 4.85 6.93 -16.34
N ALA A 18 3.54 7.24 -16.44
CA ALA A 18 3.00 8.12 -17.46
C ALA A 18 3.57 9.54 -17.37
N TRP A 19 3.64 10.10 -16.16
CA TRP A 19 4.22 11.41 -15.88
C TRP A 19 5.70 11.49 -16.28
N SER A 20 6.51 10.48 -15.92
CA SER A 20 7.92 10.44 -16.27
C SER A 20 8.13 10.32 -17.78
N LEU A 21 7.37 9.46 -18.46
CA LEU A 21 7.43 9.29 -19.91
C LEU A 21 6.99 10.55 -20.67
N HIS A 22 5.88 11.17 -20.26
CA HIS A 22 5.41 12.42 -20.87
C HIS A 22 6.47 13.53 -20.77
N ARG A 23 7.11 13.69 -19.60
CA ARG A 23 8.22 14.65 -19.42
C ARG A 23 9.43 14.34 -20.29
N ALA A 24 9.65 13.08 -20.63
CA ALA A 24 10.70 12.63 -21.56
C ALA A 24 10.32 12.79 -23.05
N GLY A 25 9.11 13.28 -23.36
CA GLY A 25 8.64 13.55 -24.71
C GLY A 25 7.98 12.38 -25.44
N TYR A 26 7.61 11.31 -24.71
CA TYR A 26 6.80 10.22 -25.26
C TYR A 26 5.33 10.64 -25.42
N ASP A 27 4.63 10.03 -26.39
CA ASP A 27 3.18 10.10 -26.52
C ASP A 27 2.58 9.03 -25.59
N VAL A 28 1.82 9.44 -24.57
CA VAL A 28 1.37 8.53 -23.50
C VAL A 28 -0.15 8.55 -23.38
N ASP A 29 -0.78 7.38 -23.46
CA ASP A 29 -2.16 7.15 -23.04
C ASP A 29 -2.18 6.41 -21.68
N LEU A 30 -2.93 6.94 -20.71
CA LEU A 30 -3.12 6.34 -19.38
C LEU A 30 -4.57 5.85 -19.24
N PHE A 31 -4.73 4.55 -18.98
CA PHE A 31 -6.05 3.90 -18.84
C PHE A 31 -6.31 3.49 -17.39
N GLU A 32 -7.45 3.87 -16.85
CA GLU A 32 -7.95 3.50 -15.54
C GLU A 32 -9.37 2.92 -15.64
N LYS A 33 -9.60 1.76 -15.02
CA LYS A 33 -10.92 1.09 -15.03
C LYS A 33 -11.98 1.79 -14.21
N GLY A 34 -11.57 2.53 -13.18
CA GLY A 34 -12.47 3.27 -12.30
C GLY A 34 -12.74 4.71 -12.79
N PRO A 35 -13.68 5.41 -12.14
CA PRO A 35 -14.06 6.77 -12.53
C PRO A 35 -13.02 7.83 -12.12
N ALA A 36 -11.98 7.46 -11.37
CA ALA A 36 -10.95 8.38 -10.92
C ALA A 36 -9.61 7.67 -10.74
N LEU A 37 -8.52 8.43 -10.92
CA LEU A 37 -7.16 7.99 -10.59
C LEU A 37 -6.98 7.84 -9.08
N GLY A 38 -5.91 7.13 -8.68
CA GLY A 38 -5.52 6.99 -7.27
C GLY A 38 -5.26 5.56 -6.81
N GLY A 39 -5.85 4.57 -7.45
CA GLY A 39 -5.69 3.17 -7.03
C GLY A 39 -6.17 2.97 -5.58
N ILE A 40 -5.24 2.59 -4.68
CA ILE A 40 -5.49 2.44 -3.24
C ILE A 40 -5.47 3.78 -2.48
N ALA A 41 -4.73 4.78 -2.99
CA ALA A 41 -4.66 6.12 -2.42
C ALA A 41 -5.82 6.99 -2.90
N LYS A 42 -7.05 6.51 -2.69
CA LYS A 42 -8.27 7.21 -3.08
C LYS A 42 -8.59 8.35 -2.13
N THR A 43 -9.11 9.42 -2.69
CA THR A 43 -9.84 10.44 -1.92
C THR A 43 -11.26 9.97 -1.72
N PHE A 44 -11.72 9.98 -0.49
CA PHE A 44 -13.11 9.71 -0.13
C PHE A 44 -13.80 11.02 0.23
N ARG A 45 -15.00 11.22 -0.31
CA ARG A 45 -15.84 12.38 -0.01
C ARG A 45 -16.89 12.01 1.01
N TRP A 46 -16.70 12.51 2.23
CA TRP A 46 -17.64 12.34 3.33
C TRP A 46 -18.81 13.31 3.23
N THR A 47 -19.99 12.83 3.53
CA THR A 47 -21.13 13.71 3.78
C THR A 47 -21.05 14.21 5.22
N THR A 48 -21.12 15.51 5.42
CA THR A 48 -21.07 16.20 6.73
C THR A 48 -22.29 17.09 6.87
N GLU A 49 -22.53 17.64 8.07
CA GLU A 49 -23.64 18.55 8.30
C GLU A 49 -23.54 19.83 7.47
N ASP A 50 -22.32 20.32 7.26
CA ASP A 50 -22.01 21.55 6.50
C ASP A 50 -21.73 21.30 5.01
N GLY A 51 -21.97 20.08 4.50
CA GLY A 51 -21.75 19.72 3.10
C GLY A 51 -20.85 18.50 2.92
N HIS A 52 -19.61 18.69 2.48
CA HIS A 52 -18.69 17.58 2.21
C HIS A 52 -17.28 17.88 2.73
N ALA A 53 -16.58 16.80 3.14
CA ALA A 53 -15.16 16.84 3.47
C ALA A 53 -14.42 15.74 2.70
N ASP A 54 -13.30 16.07 2.09
CA ASP A 54 -12.46 15.12 1.36
C ASP A 54 -11.30 14.65 2.26
N SER A 55 -11.06 13.34 2.31
CA SER A 55 -9.94 12.74 3.07
C SER A 55 -9.24 11.64 2.29
N PRO A 56 -8.01 11.29 2.65
CA PRO A 56 -7.46 9.99 2.29
C PRO A 56 -8.29 8.87 2.92
N LEU A 57 -8.30 7.69 2.29
CA LEU A 57 -9.09 6.55 2.78
C LEU A 57 -8.24 5.44 3.38
N LEU A 58 -7.19 5.00 2.71
CA LEU A 58 -6.32 3.89 3.13
C LEU A 58 -4.85 4.28 3.27
N VAL A 59 -4.31 5.00 2.31
CA VAL A 59 -2.99 5.60 2.45
C VAL A 59 -3.21 6.94 3.14
N VAL A 60 -3.01 7.00 4.44
CA VAL A 60 -3.37 8.19 5.25
C VAL A 60 -2.15 8.94 5.79
N ALA A 61 -1.06 8.23 6.01
CA ALA A 61 0.22 8.79 6.48
C ALA A 61 1.38 7.87 6.09
N TRP A 62 2.58 8.39 6.13
CA TRP A 62 3.80 7.66 5.77
C TRP A 62 5.00 8.04 6.63
N PRO A 63 5.96 7.10 6.87
CA PRO A 63 7.24 7.42 7.50
C PRO A 63 8.08 8.29 6.57
N GLN A 64 8.35 9.54 6.94
CA GLN A 64 9.06 10.51 6.09
C GLN A 64 10.46 10.02 5.71
N MET A 65 11.16 9.34 6.62
CA MET A 65 12.49 8.79 6.36
C MET A 65 12.49 7.64 5.33
N TYR A 66 11.33 7.04 5.04
CA TYR A 66 11.18 5.94 4.09
C TYR A 66 10.63 6.41 2.74
N TYR A 67 9.86 7.51 2.72
CA TYR A 67 9.14 8.02 1.55
C TYR A 67 9.86 9.19 0.88
N HIS A 68 11.18 9.11 0.74
CA HIS A 68 11.98 10.21 0.20
C HIS A 68 11.56 10.63 -1.21
N ASN A 69 11.33 9.66 -2.11
CA ASN A 69 11.01 9.95 -3.50
C ASN A 69 9.62 10.55 -3.62
N TYR A 70 8.67 10.01 -2.86
CA TYR A 70 7.31 10.53 -2.87
C TYR A 70 7.23 11.94 -2.27
N GLU A 71 7.93 12.21 -1.17
CA GLU A 71 7.98 13.58 -0.61
C GLU A 71 8.69 14.58 -1.53
N GLN A 72 9.72 14.14 -2.25
CA GLN A 72 10.36 14.98 -3.27
C GLN A 72 9.37 15.31 -4.38
N LEU A 73 8.61 14.34 -4.88
CA LEU A 73 7.52 14.56 -5.83
C LEU A 73 6.50 15.56 -5.29
N LEU A 74 6.02 15.41 -4.06
CA LEU A 74 5.04 16.31 -3.46
C LEU A 74 5.54 17.75 -3.41
N ARG A 75 6.81 17.95 -3.05
CA ARG A 75 7.45 19.29 -3.05
C ARG A 75 7.54 19.87 -4.47
N GLU A 76 7.93 19.05 -5.46
CA GLU A 76 7.99 19.47 -6.87
C GLU A 76 6.61 19.88 -7.39
N LEU A 77 5.59 19.13 -7.04
CA LEU A 77 4.20 19.43 -7.39
C LEU A 77 3.59 20.57 -6.56
N GLY A 78 4.29 21.10 -5.54
CA GLY A 78 3.77 22.11 -4.64
C GLY A 78 2.61 21.61 -3.77
N VAL A 79 2.53 20.29 -3.50
CA VAL A 79 1.53 19.71 -2.60
C VAL A 79 1.99 19.87 -1.16
N GLY A 80 1.14 20.45 -0.31
CA GLY A 80 1.45 20.66 1.10
C GLY A 80 1.59 19.34 1.87
N ILE A 81 2.64 19.27 2.69
CA ILE A 81 2.89 18.15 3.61
C ILE A 81 2.83 18.69 5.03
N THR A 82 2.21 17.95 5.92
CA THR A 82 2.23 18.18 7.37
C THR A 82 2.56 16.89 8.10
N THR A 83 2.78 16.97 9.41
CA THR A 83 3.09 15.80 10.23
C THR A 83 2.05 15.57 11.31
N LEU A 84 1.85 14.32 11.66
CA LEU A 84 1.01 13.92 12.79
C LEU A 84 1.63 12.71 13.49
N PRO A 85 1.42 12.54 14.81
CA PRO A 85 1.79 11.32 15.50
C PRO A 85 0.83 10.19 15.09
N ILE A 86 1.38 9.05 14.67
CA ILE A 86 0.61 7.83 14.50
C ILE A 86 0.68 7.01 15.78
N SER A 87 -0.47 6.63 16.29
CA SER A 87 -0.62 5.88 17.53
C SER A 87 -1.72 4.83 17.45
N TYR A 88 -1.52 3.75 18.21
CA TYR A 88 -2.37 2.57 18.20
C TYR A 88 -3.01 2.32 19.55
N PHE A 89 -4.29 1.97 19.55
CA PHE A 89 -5.00 1.46 20.71
C PHE A 89 -5.47 0.03 20.42
N VAL A 90 -5.04 -0.93 21.23
CA VAL A 90 -5.43 -2.33 21.09
C VAL A 90 -6.23 -2.77 22.30
N GLN A 91 -7.48 -3.14 22.11
CA GLN A 91 -8.33 -3.74 23.11
C GLN A 91 -8.23 -5.27 23.06
N THR A 92 -8.10 -5.89 24.20
CA THR A 92 -8.04 -7.35 24.34
C THR A 92 -8.96 -7.80 25.47
N PRO A 93 -9.28 -9.11 25.60
CA PRO A 93 -10.04 -9.61 26.73
C PRO A 93 -9.40 -9.34 28.09
N ASP A 94 -8.07 -9.25 28.16
CA ASP A 94 -7.29 -9.05 29.39
C ASP A 94 -7.05 -7.56 29.73
N GLY A 95 -7.54 -6.64 28.91
CA GLY A 95 -7.33 -5.19 29.06
C GLY A 95 -6.96 -4.51 27.75
N HIS A 96 -6.23 -3.39 27.82
CA HIS A 96 -5.82 -2.67 26.62
C HIS A 96 -4.33 -2.36 26.60
N PHE A 97 -3.80 -2.21 25.38
CA PHE A 97 -2.47 -1.70 25.09
C PHE A 97 -2.59 -0.36 24.37
N CYS A 98 -1.78 0.60 24.76
CA CYS A 98 -1.48 1.78 23.95
C CYS A 98 0.00 2.16 24.11
N GLN A 99 0.51 2.92 23.16
CA GLN A 99 1.95 3.22 23.05
C GLN A 99 2.44 4.26 24.09
N ASP A 100 1.95 4.22 25.32
CA ASP A 100 2.40 5.07 26.44
C ASP A 100 3.24 4.33 27.47
N GLY A 101 3.46 3.02 27.29
CA GLY A 101 4.22 2.17 28.18
C GLY A 101 3.59 1.93 29.57
N ARG A 102 2.44 2.51 29.87
CA ARG A 102 1.81 2.53 31.20
C ARG A 102 0.80 1.42 31.44
N THR A 103 0.28 0.83 30.37
CA THR A 103 -0.74 -0.22 30.47
C THR A 103 -0.19 -1.49 31.09
N SER A 104 -1.07 -2.29 31.72
CA SER A 104 -0.71 -3.60 32.29
C SER A 104 -0.14 -4.54 31.21
N ILE A 105 -0.70 -4.49 30.00
CA ILE A 105 -0.25 -5.29 28.85
C ILE A 105 1.15 -4.86 28.40
N ALA A 106 1.43 -3.54 28.32
CA ALA A 106 2.77 -3.05 27.99
C ALA A 106 3.83 -3.52 29.00
N LYS A 107 3.50 -3.46 30.28
CA LYS A 107 4.40 -3.95 31.36
C LYS A 107 4.63 -5.46 31.28
N ARG A 108 3.57 -6.24 31.02
CA ARG A 108 3.64 -7.71 30.86
C ARG A 108 4.62 -8.09 29.74
N PHE A 109 4.58 -7.40 28.61
CA PHE A 109 5.40 -7.70 27.43
C PHE A 109 6.72 -6.92 27.35
N ALA A 110 7.09 -6.12 28.35
CA ALA A 110 8.33 -5.35 28.33
C ALA A 110 9.62 -6.16 28.03
N PRO A 111 9.79 -7.43 28.49
CA PRO A 111 10.93 -8.25 28.08
C PRO A 111 10.92 -8.58 26.58
N GLU A 112 9.74 -8.74 26.00
CA GLU A 112 9.57 -9.13 24.59
C GLU A 112 9.78 -7.96 23.65
N PHE A 113 9.39 -6.75 24.02
CA PHE A 113 9.78 -5.53 23.32
C PHE A 113 11.30 -5.39 23.23
N ARG A 114 12.04 -5.67 24.33
CA ARG A 114 13.52 -5.67 24.30
C ARG A 114 14.11 -6.73 23.37
N ARG A 115 13.49 -7.93 23.30
CA ARG A 115 13.90 -8.99 22.36
C ARG A 115 13.58 -8.59 20.92
N TRP A 116 12.42 -7.97 20.70
CA TRP A 116 12.03 -7.45 19.42
C TRP A 116 13.02 -6.41 18.90
N LYS A 117 13.41 -5.43 19.71
CA LYS A 117 14.47 -4.45 19.35
C LYS A 117 15.81 -5.11 19.00
N ARG A 118 16.16 -6.22 19.64
CA ARG A 118 17.38 -6.99 19.27
C ARG A 118 17.21 -7.67 17.91
N LEU A 119 16.05 -8.24 17.63
CA LEU A 119 15.73 -8.85 16.34
C LEU A 119 15.78 -7.80 15.24
N VAL A 120 15.13 -6.65 15.42
CA VAL A 120 15.17 -5.54 14.46
C VAL A 120 16.61 -5.16 14.13
N ARG A 121 17.43 -4.88 15.14
CA ARG A 121 18.85 -4.55 14.94
C ARG A 121 19.64 -5.65 14.24
N PHE A 122 19.37 -6.90 14.54
CA PHE A 122 20.01 -8.04 13.88
C PHE A 122 19.65 -8.07 12.39
N VAL A 123 18.36 -7.99 12.07
CA VAL A 123 17.88 -8.04 10.70
C VAL A 123 18.40 -6.85 9.88
N THR A 124 18.33 -5.62 10.43
CA THR A 124 18.84 -4.41 9.77
C THR A 124 20.34 -4.56 9.46
N LYS A 125 21.14 -5.00 10.42
CA LYS A 125 22.58 -5.19 10.21
C LYS A 125 22.89 -6.24 9.13
N ILE A 126 22.12 -7.33 9.08
CA ILE A 126 22.29 -8.35 8.03
C ILE A 126 21.85 -7.79 6.68
N ASN A 127 20.73 -7.05 6.63
CA ASN A 127 20.27 -6.44 5.38
C ASN A 127 21.30 -5.44 4.83
N ASP A 128 21.84 -4.58 5.68
CA ASP A 128 22.86 -3.60 5.28
C ASP A 128 24.13 -4.27 4.73
N PHE A 129 24.51 -5.42 5.28
CA PHE A 129 25.65 -6.19 4.76
C PHE A 129 25.40 -6.72 3.35
N PHE A 130 24.17 -7.12 3.04
CA PHE A 130 23.82 -7.67 1.73
C PHE A 130 23.31 -6.60 0.74
N LEU A 131 23.05 -5.37 1.21
CA LEU A 131 22.49 -4.31 0.37
C LEU A 131 23.59 -3.74 -0.55
N PRO A 132 23.49 -3.92 -1.87
CA PRO A 132 24.47 -3.36 -2.80
C PRO A 132 24.31 -1.83 -2.88
N SER A 133 25.41 -1.12 -2.95
CA SER A 133 25.40 0.32 -3.14
C SER A 133 25.03 0.69 -4.58
N LYS A 134 24.18 1.72 -4.76
CA LYS A 134 23.83 2.33 -6.07
C LYS A 134 23.17 1.39 -7.07
N THR A 135 22.31 0.51 -6.64
CA THR A 135 21.49 -0.37 -7.49
C THR A 135 20.00 -0.13 -7.24
N HIS A 136 19.13 -0.71 -8.08
CA HIS A 136 17.68 -0.70 -7.84
C HIS A 136 17.31 -1.31 -6.49
N GLU A 137 18.06 -2.30 -6.01
CA GLU A 137 17.86 -2.91 -4.68
C GLU A 137 18.07 -1.88 -3.56
N SER A 138 19.05 -0.98 -3.70
CA SER A 138 19.28 0.08 -2.72
C SER A 138 18.13 1.11 -2.69
N LEU A 139 17.47 1.36 -3.81
CA LEU A 139 16.29 2.20 -3.87
C LEU A 139 15.12 1.62 -3.06
N TYR A 140 14.98 0.31 -3.06
CA TYR A 140 13.95 -0.39 -2.28
C TYR A 140 14.39 -0.71 -0.85
N HIS A 141 15.60 -0.32 -0.41
CA HIS A 141 16.19 -0.70 0.87
C HIS A 141 16.17 -2.22 1.11
N PHE A 142 16.28 -3.01 0.05
CA PHE A 142 16.06 -4.44 0.06
C PHE A 142 17.09 -5.15 -0.84
N SER A 143 17.73 -6.21 -0.34
CA SER A 143 18.64 -7.04 -1.14
C SER A 143 18.03 -8.38 -1.52
N TYR A 144 18.05 -8.72 -2.79
CA TYR A 144 17.61 -10.03 -3.29
C TYR A 144 18.45 -11.19 -2.73
N PHE A 145 19.70 -10.95 -2.39
CA PHE A 145 20.65 -11.97 -1.91
C PHE A 145 20.65 -12.16 -0.40
N ASN A 146 19.84 -11.39 0.34
CA ASN A 146 19.74 -11.54 1.79
C ASN A 146 19.05 -12.88 2.15
N PRO A 147 19.75 -13.82 2.85
CA PRO A 147 19.18 -15.13 3.18
C PRO A 147 17.95 -15.05 4.09
N LEU A 148 17.81 -13.95 4.86
CA LEU A 148 16.63 -13.73 5.70
C LEU A 148 15.33 -13.55 4.89
N ASN A 149 15.43 -13.28 3.58
CA ASN A 149 14.28 -13.25 2.69
C ASN A 149 13.52 -14.59 2.64
N LEU A 150 14.21 -15.69 2.86
CA LEU A 150 13.63 -17.04 2.82
C LEU A 150 13.10 -17.52 4.18
N ILE A 151 13.26 -16.73 5.23
CA ILE A 151 12.85 -17.09 6.58
C ILE A 151 11.54 -16.35 6.92
N PRO A 152 10.46 -17.04 7.29
CA PRO A 152 9.27 -16.38 7.81
C PRO A 152 9.56 -15.66 9.12
N LEU A 153 9.15 -14.40 9.23
CA LEU A 153 9.41 -13.54 10.39
C LEU A 153 8.93 -14.16 11.71
N TYR A 154 7.77 -14.83 11.70
CA TYR A 154 7.24 -15.49 12.90
C TYR A 154 8.24 -16.48 13.50
N TRP A 155 8.88 -17.32 12.68
CA TRP A 155 9.83 -18.31 13.18
C TRP A 155 11.13 -17.67 13.66
N LEU A 156 11.61 -16.64 12.98
CA LEU A 156 12.77 -15.87 13.47
C LEU A 156 12.46 -15.19 14.81
N ALA A 157 11.27 -14.60 14.95
CA ALA A 157 10.82 -14.01 16.22
C ALA A 157 10.77 -15.04 17.34
N ARG A 158 10.29 -16.27 17.06
CA ARG A 158 10.31 -17.37 18.04
C ARG A 158 11.72 -17.74 18.48
N LEU A 159 12.70 -17.76 17.57
CA LEU A 159 14.11 -18.01 17.89
C LEU A 159 14.68 -16.91 18.79
N PHE A 160 14.24 -15.67 18.66
CA PHE A 160 14.61 -14.56 19.54
C PHE A 160 13.87 -14.58 20.89
N GLY A 161 13.03 -15.60 21.15
CA GLY A 161 12.28 -15.78 22.39
C GLY A 161 11.04 -14.91 22.50
N ILE A 162 10.50 -14.43 21.37
CA ILE A 162 9.23 -13.71 21.32
C ILE A 162 8.08 -14.74 21.37
N SER A 163 7.14 -14.57 22.30
CA SER A 163 6.05 -15.51 22.50
C SER A 163 4.96 -15.39 21.43
N LYS A 164 4.16 -16.47 21.28
CA LYS A 164 2.94 -16.41 20.47
C LYS A 164 1.97 -15.37 21.04
N ALA A 165 1.90 -15.24 22.37
CA ALA A 165 1.04 -14.26 23.02
C ALA A 165 1.40 -12.82 22.62
N PHE A 166 2.69 -12.45 22.65
CA PHE A 166 3.13 -11.14 22.15
C PHE A 166 2.77 -10.92 20.68
N TRP A 167 3.03 -11.95 19.86
CA TRP A 167 2.73 -11.90 18.43
C TRP A 167 1.24 -11.62 18.16
N ASP A 168 0.37 -12.39 18.82
CA ASP A 168 -1.08 -12.30 18.59
C ASP A 168 -1.71 -11.06 19.27
N THR A 169 -1.17 -10.60 20.41
CA THR A 169 -1.78 -9.52 21.21
C THR A 169 -1.26 -8.13 20.85
N ILE A 170 0.00 -8.03 20.41
CA ILE A 170 0.66 -6.74 20.13
C ILE A 170 0.99 -6.62 18.65
N PHE A 171 1.79 -7.58 18.14
CA PHE A 171 2.38 -7.47 16.82
C PHE A 171 1.32 -7.44 15.71
N VAL A 172 0.46 -8.44 15.63
CA VAL A 172 -0.57 -8.53 14.59
C VAL A 172 -1.56 -7.37 14.66
N PRO A 173 -2.13 -6.99 15.82
CA PRO A 173 -3.10 -5.90 15.90
C PRO A 173 -2.57 -4.52 15.49
N ILE A 174 -1.28 -4.26 15.69
CA ILE A 174 -0.65 -3.02 15.26
C ILE A 174 -0.40 -3.04 13.75
N HIS A 175 0.16 -4.13 13.24
CA HIS A 175 0.56 -4.20 11.83
C HIS A 175 -0.58 -4.51 10.87
N CYS A 176 -1.72 -5.07 11.35
CA CYS A 176 -2.87 -5.33 10.48
C CYS A 176 -3.38 -4.07 9.77
N ALA A 177 -3.22 -2.91 10.41
CA ALA A 177 -3.54 -1.61 9.83
C ALA A 177 -2.66 -1.26 8.61
N SER A 178 -1.36 -1.57 8.69
CA SER A 178 -0.40 -1.23 7.62
C SER A 178 -0.45 -2.22 6.46
N PHE A 179 -0.71 -3.50 6.73
CA PHE A 179 -0.68 -4.57 5.73
C PHE A 179 -2.07 -5.07 5.32
N ILE A 180 -3.12 -4.53 5.94
CA ILE A 180 -4.54 -4.86 5.70
C ILE A 180 -4.76 -6.39 5.73
N THR A 181 -4.15 -7.06 6.69
CA THR A 181 -4.26 -8.52 6.90
C THR A 181 -3.85 -8.92 8.30
N THR A 182 -4.45 -9.99 8.80
CA THR A 182 -4.01 -10.70 10.01
C THR A 182 -3.03 -11.83 9.71
N SER A 183 -2.88 -12.21 8.45
CA SER A 183 -2.09 -13.36 8.00
C SER A 183 -0.60 -13.03 7.86
N MET A 184 0.09 -12.75 9.00
CA MET A 184 1.46 -12.22 9.03
C MET A 184 2.55 -13.24 9.28
N LYS A 185 2.22 -14.51 9.57
CA LYS A 185 3.24 -15.53 9.91
C LYS A 185 4.23 -15.81 8.79
N GLY A 186 3.77 -15.71 7.54
CA GLY A 186 4.56 -15.97 6.33
C GLY A 186 5.31 -14.76 5.76
N ILE A 187 5.25 -13.60 6.40
CA ILE A 187 5.99 -12.41 5.95
C ILE A 187 7.50 -12.70 6.02
N PRO A 188 8.29 -12.34 4.99
CA PRO A 188 9.74 -12.47 5.03
C PRO A 188 10.36 -11.70 6.20
N ALA A 189 11.39 -12.29 6.83
CA ALA A 189 11.96 -11.76 8.05
C ALA A 189 12.60 -10.37 7.90
N VAL A 190 12.90 -9.92 6.67
CA VAL A 190 13.50 -8.61 6.43
C VAL A 190 12.49 -7.47 6.42
N ILE A 191 11.26 -7.69 5.98
CA ILE A 191 10.32 -6.61 5.62
C ILE A 191 9.95 -5.77 6.85
N LEU A 192 9.27 -6.37 7.81
CA LEU A 192 8.78 -5.63 8.98
C LEU A 192 9.89 -5.09 9.90
N PRO A 193 10.99 -5.82 10.17
CA PRO A 193 12.07 -5.25 10.97
C PRO A 193 12.74 -4.03 10.33
N LEU A 194 12.80 -3.91 9.00
CA LEU A 194 13.28 -2.69 8.34
C LEU A 194 12.34 -1.53 8.60
N LEU A 195 11.03 -1.72 8.45
CA LEU A 195 10.02 -0.72 8.78
C LEU A 195 10.10 -0.33 10.27
N GLU A 196 10.19 -1.32 11.16
CA GLU A 196 10.27 -1.12 12.62
C GLU A 196 11.55 -0.41 13.09
N SER A 197 12.60 -0.42 12.29
CA SER A 197 13.79 0.39 12.58
C SER A 197 13.52 1.89 12.50
N ILE A 198 12.46 2.27 11.79
CA ILE A 198 12.02 3.65 11.54
C ILE A 198 10.76 3.98 12.36
N VAL A 199 9.84 3.02 12.49
CA VAL A 199 8.54 3.16 13.16
C VAL A 199 8.46 2.15 14.32
N PRO A 200 9.02 2.47 15.51
CA PRO A 200 9.02 1.54 16.65
C PRO A 200 7.61 1.24 17.17
N LEU A 201 7.36 -0.03 17.54
CA LEU A 201 6.09 -0.48 18.13
C LEU A 201 5.71 0.21 19.45
N GLU A 202 6.69 0.68 20.20
CA GLU A 202 6.50 1.11 21.60
C GLU A 202 6.11 2.58 21.74
N GLU A 203 6.36 3.38 20.72
CA GLU A 203 6.23 4.85 20.78
C GLU A 203 5.46 5.36 19.57
N PRO A 204 4.59 6.39 19.74
CA PRO A 204 4.00 7.09 18.62
C PRO A 204 5.08 7.67 17.71
N THR A 205 4.94 7.47 16.41
CA THR A 205 5.91 7.97 15.43
C THR A 205 5.31 9.14 14.66
N GLN A 206 6.12 10.18 14.46
CA GLN A 206 5.73 11.29 13.59
C GLN A 206 5.79 10.84 12.13
N MET A 207 4.68 10.98 11.44
CA MET A 207 4.53 10.62 10.03
C MET A 207 4.08 11.82 9.20
N GLY A 208 4.49 11.84 7.94
CA GLY A 208 3.98 12.77 6.96
C GLY A 208 2.55 12.44 6.54
N THR A 209 1.78 13.46 6.22
CA THR A 209 0.46 13.35 5.57
C THR A 209 0.22 14.57 4.68
N TRP A 210 -0.74 14.47 3.76
CA TRP A 210 -1.12 15.61 2.91
C TRP A 210 -1.84 16.71 3.70
N VAL A 211 -1.61 17.94 3.30
CA VAL A 211 -2.55 19.02 3.54
C VAL A 211 -3.65 18.88 2.48
N GLY A 212 -4.83 18.39 2.89
CA GLY A 212 -5.90 18.03 1.96
C GLY A 212 -5.95 16.53 1.64
N ALA A 213 -6.27 16.18 0.41
CA ALA A 213 -6.53 14.80 -0.01
C ALA A 213 -5.61 14.35 -1.16
N PRO A 214 -5.40 13.03 -1.35
CA PRO A 214 -4.49 12.48 -2.37
C PRO A 214 -4.80 12.91 -3.80
N ARG A 215 -6.05 13.16 -4.12
CA ARG A 215 -6.50 13.52 -5.48
C ARG A 215 -5.67 14.64 -6.10
N GLN A 216 -5.32 15.67 -5.34
CA GLN A 216 -4.52 16.79 -5.83
C GLN A 216 -3.16 16.38 -6.40
N VAL A 217 -2.57 15.27 -5.93
CA VAL A 217 -1.31 14.74 -6.45
C VAL A 217 -1.52 14.21 -7.86
N PHE A 218 -2.55 13.38 -8.05
CA PHE A 218 -2.87 12.77 -9.33
C PHE A 218 -3.27 13.83 -10.36
N ASP A 219 -4.11 14.79 -9.97
CA ASP A 219 -4.55 15.89 -10.83
C ASP A 219 -3.32 16.69 -11.34
N ARG A 220 -2.38 17.06 -10.47
CA ARG A 220 -1.17 17.80 -10.86
C ARG A 220 -0.19 16.99 -11.70
N MET A 221 -0.04 15.71 -11.44
CA MET A 221 0.84 14.84 -12.25
C MET A 221 0.33 14.66 -13.69
N THR A 222 -0.98 14.68 -13.88
CA THR A 222 -1.61 14.43 -15.19
C THR A 222 -2.04 15.67 -15.93
N GLU A 223 -1.97 16.86 -15.34
CA GLU A 223 -2.44 18.13 -15.92
C GLU A 223 -1.90 18.37 -17.34
N ALA A 224 -0.62 18.08 -17.57
CA ALA A 224 0.03 18.34 -18.85
C ALA A 224 -0.39 17.40 -20.00
N PHE A 225 -1.04 16.26 -19.68
CA PHE A 225 -1.54 15.27 -20.64
C PHE A 225 -2.95 14.77 -20.30
N ALA A 226 -3.76 15.64 -19.72
CA ALA A 226 -5.10 15.31 -19.24
C ALA A 226 -6.01 14.72 -20.32
N ASP A 227 -5.86 15.16 -21.58
CA ASP A 227 -6.64 14.65 -22.73
C ASP A 227 -6.33 13.17 -23.05
N ASN A 228 -5.18 12.66 -22.60
CA ASN A 228 -4.74 11.28 -22.80
C ASN A 228 -4.98 10.41 -21.54
N VAL A 229 -5.72 10.92 -20.55
CA VAL A 229 -6.12 10.17 -19.36
C VAL A 229 -7.53 9.62 -19.53
N HIS A 230 -7.63 8.31 -19.65
CA HIS A 230 -8.88 7.61 -19.93
C HIS A 230 -9.39 6.90 -18.67
N THR A 231 -10.31 7.53 -17.93
CA THR A 231 -11.03 6.90 -16.81
C THR A 231 -12.27 6.15 -17.31
N ASP A 232 -12.80 5.20 -16.53
CA ASP A 232 -13.85 4.25 -16.95
C ASP A 232 -13.48 3.42 -18.20
N HIS A 233 -12.17 3.16 -18.37
CA HIS A 233 -11.60 2.39 -19.47
C HIS A 233 -10.91 1.13 -18.93
N GLU A 234 -11.68 0.09 -18.67
CA GLU A 234 -11.15 -1.22 -18.27
C GLU A 234 -10.57 -1.94 -19.50
N ILE A 235 -9.25 -2.08 -19.54
CA ILE A 235 -8.57 -2.80 -20.62
C ILE A 235 -8.74 -4.30 -20.43
N THR A 236 -9.30 -4.97 -21.44
CA THR A 236 -9.63 -6.40 -21.44
C THR A 236 -8.91 -7.20 -22.51
N GLY A 237 -8.31 -6.53 -23.51
CA GLY A 237 -7.57 -7.19 -24.59
C GLY A 237 -6.32 -6.41 -24.98
N ILE A 238 -5.18 -7.12 -25.06
CA ILE A 238 -3.92 -6.57 -25.59
C ILE A 238 -3.37 -7.61 -26.56
N LYS A 239 -3.43 -7.26 -27.83
CA LYS A 239 -3.01 -8.10 -28.95
C LYS A 239 -1.80 -7.50 -29.63
N ARG A 240 -0.76 -8.32 -29.83
CA ARG A 240 0.40 -7.92 -30.62
C ARG A 240 0.05 -7.91 -32.10
N GLU A 241 0.35 -6.80 -32.79
CA GLU A 241 0.23 -6.68 -34.24
C GLU A 241 1.54 -6.18 -34.85
N ARG A 242 1.56 -6.00 -36.19
CA ARG A 242 2.77 -5.51 -36.88
C ARG A 242 3.14 -4.10 -36.38
N GLY A 243 4.25 -4.00 -35.67
CA GLY A 243 4.80 -2.72 -35.22
C GLY A 243 4.38 -2.26 -33.83
N GLY A 244 3.49 -2.98 -33.13
CA GLY A 244 3.05 -2.56 -31.80
C GLY A 244 1.94 -3.43 -31.21
N TYR A 245 0.99 -2.77 -30.53
CA TYR A 245 -0.12 -3.40 -29.83
C TYR A 245 -1.45 -2.73 -30.17
N VAL A 246 -2.49 -3.53 -30.34
CA VAL A 246 -3.88 -3.10 -30.31
C VAL A 246 -4.44 -3.42 -28.93
N ILE A 247 -4.97 -2.39 -28.28
CA ILE A 247 -5.48 -2.42 -26.90
C ILE A 247 -6.98 -2.23 -26.97
N SER A 248 -7.74 -3.13 -26.38
CA SER A 248 -9.20 -3.10 -26.36
C SER A 248 -9.74 -2.96 -24.96
N ASP A 249 -10.71 -2.09 -24.77
CA ASP A 249 -11.43 -1.96 -23.51
C ASP A 249 -12.71 -2.82 -23.47
N LYS A 250 -13.35 -2.88 -22.31
CA LYS A 250 -14.60 -3.63 -22.09
C LYS A 250 -15.79 -3.14 -22.94
N HIS A 251 -15.70 -1.95 -23.51
CA HIS A 251 -16.73 -1.35 -24.36
C HIS A 251 -16.46 -1.55 -25.87
N GLY A 252 -15.36 -2.24 -26.21
CA GLY A 252 -14.96 -2.50 -27.59
C GLY A 252 -14.25 -1.33 -28.28
N ARG A 253 -13.84 -0.29 -27.52
CA ARG A 253 -12.98 0.77 -28.06
C ARG A 253 -11.57 0.23 -28.23
N SER A 254 -10.88 0.65 -29.29
CA SER A 254 -9.54 0.19 -29.62
C SER A 254 -8.55 1.35 -29.68
N TYR A 255 -7.35 1.10 -29.19
CA TYR A 255 -6.23 2.04 -29.14
C TYR A 255 -4.98 1.34 -29.66
N GLU A 256 -4.05 2.11 -30.22
CA GLU A 256 -2.77 1.58 -30.69
C GLU A 256 -1.63 2.13 -29.83
N ALA A 257 -0.61 1.30 -29.57
CA ALA A 257 0.61 1.71 -28.87
C ALA A 257 1.81 0.89 -29.36
N ASP A 258 3.00 1.49 -29.32
CA ASP A 258 4.25 0.81 -29.64
C ASP A 258 4.69 -0.11 -28.50
N LYS A 259 4.47 0.33 -27.24
CA LYS A 259 4.77 -0.41 -26.01
C LYS A 259 3.66 -0.29 -24.99
N VAL A 260 3.62 -1.24 -24.04
CA VAL A 260 2.62 -1.27 -22.97
C VAL A 260 3.29 -1.41 -21.61
N ILE A 261 2.87 -0.57 -20.65
CA ILE A 261 3.21 -0.71 -19.23
C ILE A 261 1.98 -1.17 -18.45
N PHE A 262 2.04 -2.36 -17.88
CA PHE A 262 1.04 -2.84 -16.92
C PHE A 262 1.35 -2.29 -15.54
N ALA A 263 0.53 -1.37 -15.07
CA ALA A 263 0.55 -0.75 -13.75
C ALA A 263 -0.66 -1.17 -12.89
N CYS A 264 -1.35 -2.20 -13.32
CA CYS A 264 -2.48 -2.83 -12.64
C CYS A 264 -2.04 -4.05 -11.83
N ASP A 265 -2.97 -4.78 -11.23
CA ASP A 265 -2.67 -6.05 -10.60
C ASP A 265 -2.24 -7.13 -11.62
N ALA A 266 -1.43 -8.09 -11.15
CA ALA A 266 -0.85 -9.12 -12.02
C ALA A 266 -1.90 -10.02 -12.70
N THR A 267 -3.03 -10.25 -12.04
CA THR A 267 -4.12 -11.08 -12.61
C THR A 267 -4.81 -10.35 -13.76
N SER A 268 -5.10 -9.04 -13.57
CA SER A 268 -5.66 -8.19 -14.63
C SER A 268 -4.71 -8.07 -15.82
N ALA A 269 -3.41 -7.88 -15.55
CA ALA A 269 -2.39 -7.86 -16.61
C ALA A 269 -2.34 -9.17 -17.41
N LEU A 270 -2.38 -10.32 -16.71
CA LEU A 270 -2.38 -11.62 -17.37
C LEU A 270 -3.64 -11.84 -18.22
N ASN A 271 -4.80 -11.48 -17.68
CA ASN A 271 -6.09 -11.67 -18.37
C ASN A 271 -6.24 -10.77 -19.60
N ALA A 272 -5.62 -9.60 -19.61
CA ALA A 272 -5.66 -8.70 -20.76
C ALA A 272 -4.78 -9.19 -21.92
N LEU A 273 -3.78 -10.02 -21.69
CA LEU A 273 -2.90 -10.54 -22.75
C LEU A 273 -3.60 -11.64 -23.55
N GLU A 274 -3.80 -11.47 -24.86
CA GLU A 274 -4.38 -12.49 -25.72
C GLU A 274 -3.50 -13.76 -25.82
N SER A 275 -2.18 -13.58 -25.84
CA SER A 275 -1.22 -14.68 -26.00
C SER A 275 -0.08 -14.59 -24.99
N PRO A 276 -0.35 -14.79 -23.68
CA PRO A 276 0.69 -14.72 -22.67
C PRO A 276 1.69 -15.86 -22.78
N THR A 277 2.98 -15.54 -22.64
CA THR A 277 4.06 -16.52 -22.57
C THR A 277 3.94 -17.42 -21.33
N TRP A 278 4.66 -18.54 -21.34
CA TRP A 278 4.72 -19.43 -20.16
C TRP A 278 5.20 -18.67 -18.90
N LEU A 279 6.24 -17.85 -19.03
CA LEU A 279 6.78 -17.09 -17.89
C LEU A 279 5.78 -16.07 -17.33
N GLN A 280 5.02 -15.38 -18.18
CA GLN A 280 3.93 -14.48 -17.76
C GLN A 280 2.86 -15.27 -17.02
N ARG A 281 2.41 -16.42 -17.53
CA ARG A 281 1.42 -17.28 -16.85
C ARG A 281 1.90 -17.71 -15.47
N VAL A 282 3.16 -18.12 -15.36
CA VAL A 282 3.75 -18.56 -14.08
C VAL A 282 3.89 -17.42 -13.10
N LEU A 283 4.47 -16.29 -13.49
CA LEU A 283 4.72 -15.20 -12.54
C LEU A 283 3.44 -14.42 -12.19
N LEU A 284 2.71 -13.94 -13.20
CA LEU A 284 1.51 -13.14 -12.97
C LEU A 284 0.36 -13.96 -12.36
N GLY A 285 0.15 -15.20 -12.85
CA GLY A 285 -0.92 -16.08 -12.34
C GLY A 285 -0.66 -16.65 -10.94
N ASN A 286 0.57 -16.56 -10.44
CA ASN A 286 0.91 -17.02 -9.09
C ASN A 286 1.06 -15.88 -8.06
N THR A 287 0.98 -14.62 -8.46
CA THR A 287 0.93 -13.49 -7.54
C THR A 287 -0.29 -13.59 -6.63
N ARG A 288 -0.12 -13.32 -5.34
CA ARG A 288 -1.18 -13.38 -4.33
C ARG A 288 -1.47 -12.00 -3.77
N TYR A 289 -2.74 -11.79 -3.47
CA TYR A 289 -3.27 -10.55 -2.90
C TYR A 289 -3.90 -10.83 -1.54
N VAL A 290 -4.23 -9.80 -0.78
CA VAL A 290 -4.84 -9.95 0.54
C VAL A 290 -6.16 -10.70 0.45
N ASP A 291 -6.97 -10.45 -0.57
CA ASP A 291 -8.23 -11.18 -0.80
C ASP A 291 -8.05 -12.69 -1.06
N ASP A 292 -6.85 -13.15 -1.47
CA ASP A 292 -6.54 -14.58 -1.57
C ASP A 292 -6.21 -15.24 -0.23
N ILE A 293 -5.72 -14.47 0.76
CA ILE A 293 -5.18 -15.02 2.01
C ILE A 293 -5.96 -14.59 3.24
N ASP A 294 -6.65 -13.45 3.18
CA ASP A 294 -7.46 -12.88 4.25
C ASP A 294 -8.64 -12.09 3.66
N PRO A 295 -9.62 -12.78 3.05
CA PRO A 295 -10.69 -12.12 2.30
C PRO A 295 -11.59 -11.22 3.17
N THR A 296 -11.60 -11.41 4.48
CA THR A 296 -12.38 -10.58 5.41
C THR A 296 -11.76 -9.20 5.59
N PHE A 297 -10.43 -9.11 5.56
CA PHE A 297 -9.70 -7.84 5.62
C PHE A 297 -9.65 -7.12 4.25
N ALA A 298 -9.94 -7.79 3.15
CA ALA A 298 -10.12 -7.12 1.87
C ALA A 298 -11.45 -6.34 1.78
N LYS A 299 -12.30 -6.42 2.80
CA LYS A 299 -13.58 -5.72 2.88
C LYS A 299 -13.60 -4.77 4.07
N PHE A 300 -14.13 -3.57 3.87
CA PHE A 300 -14.26 -2.61 4.95
C PHE A 300 -15.49 -1.73 4.79
N VAL A 301 -15.85 -1.08 5.88
CA VAL A 301 -17.00 -0.17 5.97
C VAL A 301 -16.49 1.23 6.30
N VAL A 302 -16.89 2.20 5.50
CA VAL A 302 -16.69 3.64 5.73
C VAL A 302 -17.95 4.16 6.43
N HIS A 303 -17.81 4.75 7.63
CA HIS A 303 -18.96 5.10 8.47
C HIS A 303 -18.64 6.18 9.49
N SER A 304 -19.70 6.70 10.13
CA SER A 304 -19.59 7.67 11.23
C SER A 304 -20.06 7.10 12.58
N ASP A 305 -20.36 5.81 12.64
CA ASP A 305 -20.85 5.14 13.83
C ASP A 305 -19.73 4.90 14.85
N THR A 306 -19.75 5.64 15.94
CA THR A 306 -18.74 5.53 17.02
C THR A 306 -19.03 4.41 18.02
N THR A 307 -20.15 3.70 17.89
CA THR A 307 -20.48 2.57 18.79
C THR A 307 -19.61 1.35 18.59
N VAL A 308 -18.87 1.29 17.46
CA VAL A 308 -17.83 0.28 17.22
C VAL A 308 -16.67 0.41 18.22
N LEU A 309 -16.45 1.62 18.77
CA LEU A 309 -15.42 1.89 19.76
C LEU A 309 -15.93 1.61 21.19
N PRO A 310 -15.07 1.13 22.11
CA PRO A 310 -15.46 0.83 23.48
C PRO A 310 -15.90 2.12 24.19
N GLU A 311 -17.06 2.09 24.84
CA GLU A 311 -17.66 3.26 25.49
C GLU A 311 -16.69 3.94 26.48
N ALA A 312 -16.03 3.15 27.31
CA ALA A 312 -15.09 3.65 28.32
C ALA A 312 -13.86 4.39 27.75
N HIS A 313 -13.56 4.22 26.46
CA HIS A 313 -12.37 4.78 25.81
C HIS A 313 -12.68 5.56 24.54
N ARG A 314 -13.96 5.70 24.17
CA ARG A 314 -14.40 6.28 22.89
C ARG A 314 -13.82 7.67 22.63
N GLU A 315 -14.03 8.60 23.53
CA GLU A 315 -13.52 9.97 23.38
C GLU A 315 -11.99 10.02 23.30
N ARG A 316 -11.32 9.20 24.13
CA ARG A 316 -9.86 9.10 24.12
C ARG A 316 -9.34 8.54 22.80
N ILE A 317 -10.03 7.55 22.22
CA ILE A 317 -9.65 6.97 20.93
C ILE A 317 -9.88 8.00 19.82
N LEU A 318 -11.04 8.63 19.76
CA LEU A 318 -11.37 9.62 18.73
C LEU A 318 -10.42 10.82 18.73
N SER A 319 -9.96 11.26 19.91
CA SER A 319 -9.11 12.45 20.04
C SER A 319 -7.61 12.19 19.97
N GLY A 320 -7.15 10.95 20.24
CA GLY A 320 -5.73 10.71 20.48
C GLY A 320 -5.11 9.49 19.77
N PHE A 321 -5.91 8.68 19.08
CA PHE A 321 -5.40 7.50 18.39
C PHE A 321 -5.87 7.45 16.95
N ASN A 322 -5.00 6.96 16.08
CA ASN A 322 -5.25 6.88 14.64
C ASN A 322 -5.81 5.52 14.25
N THR A 323 -5.55 4.51 15.08
CA THR A 323 -5.99 3.14 14.83
C THR A 323 -6.46 2.50 16.13
N TYR A 324 -7.62 1.88 16.06
CA TYR A 324 -8.19 1.04 17.09
C TYR A 324 -8.26 -0.40 16.58
N SER A 325 -7.72 -1.34 17.35
CA SER A 325 -7.84 -2.77 17.08
C SER A 325 -8.48 -3.49 18.26
N GLU A 326 -9.41 -4.40 18.01
CA GLU A 326 -10.07 -5.20 19.03
C GLU A 326 -9.89 -6.69 18.77
N ILE A 327 -9.38 -7.40 19.78
CA ILE A 327 -9.27 -8.85 19.78
C ILE A 327 -10.37 -9.38 20.71
N ASP A 328 -11.25 -10.24 20.20
CA ASP A 328 -12.27 -10.88 21.03
C ASP A 328 -11.73 -12.13 21.78
N GLN A 329 -12.61 -12.76 22.58
CA GLN A 329 -12.27 -13.99 23.33
C GLN A 329 -11.91 -15.17 22.41
N ALA A 330 -12.38 -15.19 21.18
CA ALA A 330 -12.05 -16.22 20.18
C ALA A 330 -10.73 -15.93 19.45
N GLY A 331 -10.11 -14.75 19.69
CA GLY A 331 -8.90 -14.30 19.05
C GLY A 331 -9.13 -13.67 17.66
N ALA A 332 -10.37 -13.38 17.30
CA ALA A 332 -10.67 -12.68 16.06
C ALA A 332 -10.39 -11.19 16.21
N LEU A 333 -9.79 -10.59 15.18
CA LEU A 333 -9.32 -9.21 15.16
C LEU A 333 -10.24 -8.35 14.27
N GLU A 334 -10.68 -7.21 14.82
CA GLU A 334 -11.29 -6.09 14.10
C GLU A 334 -10.34 -4.90 14.14
N CYS A 335 -10.26 -4.12 13.06
CA CYS A 335 -9.41 -2.94 13.02
C CYS A 335 -10.19 -1.74 12.47
N THR A 336 -10.13 -0.61 13.17
CA THR A 336 -10.79 0.65 12.79
C THR A 336 -9.75 1.76 12.67
N PHE A 337 -9.68 2.39 11.49
CA PHE A 337 -8.94 3.65 11.30
C PHE A 337 -9.81 4.82 11.74
N VAL A 338 -9.24 5.71 12.52
CA VAL A 338 -9.87 6.96 12.95
C VAL A 338 -9.40 8.07 12.01
N ILE A 339 -10.04 8.21 10.86
CA ILE A 339 -9.62 9.13 9.79
C ILE A 339 -9.66 10.59 10.26
N SER A 340 -10.67 10.97 11.05
CA SER A 340 -10.78 12.33 11.59
C SER A 340 -9.61 12.76 12.46
N SER A 341 -8.86 11.82 13.07
CA SER A 341 -7.63 12.12 13.82
C SER A 341 -6.35 12.06 12.97
N GLN A 342 -6.44 11.50 11.75
CA GLN A 342 -5.28 11.24 10.89
C GLN A 342 -5.03 12.30 9.82
N ASN A 343 -6.03 13.13 9.51
CA ASN A 343 -5.87 14.18 8.52
C ASN A 343 -6.31 15.52 9.07
N PRO A 344 -5.44 16.55 9.05
CA PRO A 344 -5.78 17.87 9.57
C PRO A 344 -7.02 18.50 8.93
N SER A 345 -7.26 18.20 7.65
CA SER A 345 -8.42 18.75 6.90
C SER A 345 -9.76 18.18 7.36
N THR A 346 -9.76 17.11 8.14
CA THR A 346 -10.99 16.45 8.62
C THR A 346 -11.30 16.67 10.09
N LYS A 347 -10.37 17.30 10.84
CA LYS A 347 -10.55 17.54 12.29
C LYS A 347 -11.81 18.36 12.62
N ASP A 348 -12.11 19.35 11.77
CA ASP A 348 -13.20 20.31 11.98
C ASP A 348 -14.45 19.96 11.16
N ALA A 349 -14.50 18.72 10.61
CA ALA A 349 -15.63 18.30 9.76
C ALA A 349 -16.93 18.00 10.50
N GLY A 350 -16.93 18.09 11.84
CA GLY A 350 -18.13 17.94 12.68
C GLY A 350 -18.66 16.50 12.82
N VAL A 351 -18.14 15.55 12.03
CA VAL A 351 -18.57 14.14 12.05
C VAL A 351 -17.37 13.21 12.25
N PRO A 352 -17.51 12.14 13.06
CA PRO A 352 -16.52 11.09 13.14
C PRO A 352 -16.34 10.40 11.78
N MET A 353 -15.10 10.17 11.37
CA MET A 353 -14.77 9.51 10.11
C MET A 353 -13.99 8.24 10.43
N LEU A 354 -14.62 7.09 10.22
CA LEU A 354 -14.11 5.78 10.60
C LEU A 354 -14.10 4.83 9.41
N VAL A 355 -13.06 3.98 9.36
CA VAL A 355 -12.96 2.88 8.39
C VAL A 355 -12.70 1.59 9.16
N THR A 356 -13.68 0.69 9.17
CA THR A 356 -13.58 -0.56 9.93
C THR A 356 -13.41 -1.77 9.01
N PHE A 357 -12.34 -2.51 9.24
CA PHE A 357 -12.01 -3.78 8.59
C PHE A 357 -12.49 -4.96 9.45
N ASN A 358 -12.97 -6.01 8.79
CA ASN A 358 -13.46 -7.22 9.43
C ASN A 358 -14.49 -6.93 10.54
N SER A 359 -15.41 -6.01 10.26
CA SER A 359 -16.45 -5.64 11.24
C SER A 359 -17.30 -6.83 11.63
N ARG A 360 -17.39 -7.05 12.93
CA ARG A 360 -18.20 -8.10 13.56
C ARG A 360 -19.45 -7.55 14.24
N LYS A 361 -19.50 -6.25 14.40
CA LYS A 361 -20.65 -5.52 14.94
C LYS A 361 -21.50 -4.99 13.78
N ALA A 362 -22.80 -4.86 14.01
CA ALA A 362 -23.62 -4.07 13.09
C ALA A 362 -23.10 -2.62 13.13
N ILE A 363 -22.94 -2.03 11.98
CA ILE A 363 -22.49 -0.64 11.83
C ILE A 363 -23.67 0.14 11.25
N ASP A 364 -24.06 1.17 11.98
CA ASP A 364 -25.01 2.19 11.55
C ASP A 364 -24.27 3.37 10.87
N GLN A 365 -24.99 4.33 10.33
CA GLN A 365 -24.42 5.52 9.66
C GLN A 365 -23.35 5.18 8.61
N VAL A 366 -23.61 4.14 7.82
CA VAL A 366 -22.71 3.67 6.75
C VAL A 366 -22.71 4.67 5.61
N GLN A 367 -21.51 5.14 5.23
CA GLN A 367 -21.30 5.97 4.04
C GLN A 367 -21.02 5.09 2.81
N GLN A 368 -20.20 4.07 2.96
CA GLN A 368 -19.89 3.12 1.89
C GLN A 368 -19.40 1.77 2.43
N ARG A 369 -19.76 0.69 1.74
CA ARG A 369 -19.13 -0.62 1.87
C ARG A 369 -18.17 -0.82 0.70
N VAL A 370 -16.94 -1.21 0.99
CA VAL A 370 -15.88 -1.31 -0.02
C VAL A 370 -15.31 -2.71 -0.03
N ASP A 371 -15.11 -3.22 -1.23
CA ASP A 371 -14.37 -4.44 -1.51
C ASP A 371 -13.09 -4.08 -2.29
N LEU A 372 -11.96 -4.64 -1.90
CA LEU A 372 -10.64 -4.35 -2.47
C LEU A 372 -10.04 -5.58 -3.18
N PRO A 373 -10.71 -6.15 -4.20
CA PRO A 373 -10.17 -7.30 -4.90
C PRO A 373 -8.86 -6.90 -5.61
N ARG A 374 -7.82 -7.70 -5.43
CA ARG A 374 -6.50 -7.53 -6.08
C ARG A 374 -5.84 -6.16 -5.86
N SER A 375 -6.31 -5.36 -4.91
CA SER A 375 -5.76 -4.01 -4.67
C SER A 375 -4.57 -4.01 -3.72
N VAL A 376 -4.53 -4.94 -2.78
CA VAL A 376 -3.46 -5.02 -1.78
C VAL A 376 -2.63 -6.29 -2.01
N HIS A 377 -1.37 -6.09 -2.34
CA HIS A 377 -0.41 -7.16 -2.55
C HIS A 377 -0.10 -7.88 -1.22
N ALA A 378 -0.20 -9.22 -1.23
CA ALA A 378 0.11 -10.01 -0.06
C ALA A 378 1.64 -10.11 0.14
N VAL A 379 2.16 -9.55 1.23
CA VAL A 379 3.58 -9.67 1.57
C VAL A 379 3.88 -11.10 2.05
N SER A 380 4.56 -11.88 1.20
CA SER A 380 4.83 -13.30 1.43
C SER A 380 6.11 -13.75 0.74
N LEU A 381 6.68 -14.88 1.18
CA LEU A 381 7.85 -15.49 0.51
C LEU A 381 7.58 -15.77 -0.98
N ARG A 382 6.36 -16.22 -1.30
CA ARG A 382 5.97 -16.49 -2.68
C ARG A 382 6.04 -15.22 -3.54
N ASN A 383 5.40 -14.16 -3.10
CA ASN A 383 5.38 -12.90 -3.82
C ASN A 383 6.77 -12.26 -3.90
N LEU A 384 7.60 -12.42 -2.88
CA LEU A 384 8.98 -11.97 -2.90
C LEU A 384 9.81 -12.68 -3.98
N LEU A 385 9.63 -13.98 -4.15
CA LEU A 385 10.27 -14.74 -5.24
C LEU A 385 9.76 -14.29 -6.62
N ILE A 386 8.45 -14.05 -6.75
CA ILE A 386 7.84 -13.53 -7.99
C ILE A 386 8.42 -12.15 -8.30
N MET A 387 8.46 -11.24 -7.33
CA MET A 387 9.06 -9.92 -7.48
C MET A 387 10.52 -10.03 -7.98
N SER A 388 11.35 -10.85 -7.31
CA SER A 388 12.76 -11.02 -7.66
C SER A 388 12.97 -11.55 -9.09
N THR A 389 12.00 -12.30 -9.60
CA THR A 389 12.04 -12.89 -10.95
C THR A 389 11.28 -12.07 -11.99
N SER A 390 10.43 -11.12 -11.58
CA SER A 390 9.67 -10.25 -12.49
C SER A 390 10.55 -9.39 -13.42
N ARG A 391 11.79 -9.13 -13.03
CA ARG A 391 12.80 -8.48 -13.88
C ARG A 391 12.99 -9.17 -15.24
N TYR A 392 12.74 -10.47 -15.33
CA TYR A 392 12.85 -11.22 -16.58
C TYR A 392 11.65 -11.03 -17.53
N LEU A 393 10.59 -10.36 -17.06
CA LEU A 393 9.46 -9.94 -17.87
C LEU A 393 9.68 -8.57 -18.50
N GLN A 394 10.51 -7.72 -17.88
CA GLN A 394 10.66 -6.32 -18.27
C GLN A 394 11.23 -6.17 -19.70
N GLY A 395 10.56 -5.37 -20.51
CA GLY A 395 10.97 -5.01 -21.87
C GLY A 395 10.83 -6.10 -22.93
N LYS A 396 10.45 -7.33 -22.54
CA LYS A 396 10.21 -8.40 -23.52
C LYS A 396 9.03 -8.03 -24.41
N ASP A 397 9.31 -8.01 -25.71
CA ASP A 397 8.32 -7.68 -26.72
C ASP A 397 7.70 -6.27 -26.56
N GLY A 398 8.33 -5.35 -25.84
CA GLY A 398 7.80 -4.02 -25.55
C GLY A 398 6.76 -3.99 -24.42
N LEU A 399 6.68 -5.05 -23.60
CA LEU A 399 5.81 -5.12 -22.41
C LEU A 399 6.62 -4.85 -21.14
N TYR A 400 6.09 -4.00 -20.29
CA TYR A 400 6.69 -3.62 -19.01
C TYR A 400 5.68 -3.77 -17.88
N TYR A 401 6.16 -3.92 -16.66
CA TYR A 401 5.34 -4.16 -15.49
C TYR A 401 5.82 -3.30 -14.32
N CYS A 402 4.90 -2.62 -13.68
CA CYS A 402 5.10 -1.94 -12.43
C CYS A 402 3.87 -2.13 -11.53
N SER A 403 3.89 -1.77 -10.32
CA SER A 403 2.85 -1.88 -9.31
C SER A 403 3.40 -2.58 -8.07
N THR A 404 2.58 -2.75 -7.05
CA THR A 404 2.96 -3.36 -5.78
C THR A 404 3.59 -4.76 -5.91
N PHE A 405 3.20 -5.56 -6.91
CA PHE A 405 3.76 -6.92 -7.08
C PHE A 405 5.21 -6.94 -7.63
N THR A 406 5.72 -5.81 -8.08
CA THR A 406 7.11 -5.64 -8.50
C THR A 406 7.98 -5.00 -7.42
N THR A 407 7.45 -4.80 -6.22
CA THR A 407 8.12 -4.19 -5.06
C THR A 407 8.16 -5.16 -3.88
N PRO A 408 9.09 -4.98 -2.92
CA PRO A 408 9.19 -5.86 -1.74
C PRO A 408 7.94 -5.87 -0.86
N GLU A 409 7.26 -4.74 -0.82
CA GLU A 409 6.02 -4.51 -0.07
C GLU A 409 5.12 -3.50 -0.80
N GLY A 410 3.87 -3.38 -0.36
CA GLY A 410 2.88 -2.52 -1.00
C GLY A 410 2.97 -1.02 -0.66
N ALA A 411 4.11 -0.51 -0.20
CA ALA A 411 4.27 0.89 0.17
C ALA A 411 4.03 1.82 -1.02
N HIS A 412 3.39 2.96 -0.76
CA HIS A 412 2.99 3.92 -1.79
C HIS A 412 4.22 4.53 -2.51
N ASP A 413 5.30 4.85 -1.76
CA ASP A 413 6.57 5.33 -2.31
C ASP A 413 7.21 4.29 -3.23
N LEU A 414 7.29 3.02 -2.79
CA LEU A 414 7.85 1.94 -3.60
C LEU A 414 7.03 1.68 -4.87
N SER A 415 5.72 1.80 -4.77
CA SER A 415 4.83 1.70 -5.94
C SER A 415 5.09 2.84 -6.93
N PHE A 416 5.25 4.08 -6.45
CA PHE A 416 5.65 5.21 -7.28
C PHE A 416 6.99 4.94 -7.98
N MET A 417 8.01 4.53 -7.21
CA MET A 417 9.32 4.18 -7.76
C MET A 417 9.26 3.08 -8.80
N SER A 418 8.41 2.05 -8.61
CA SER A 418 8.25 0.99 -9.61
C SER A 418 7.78 1.53 -10.96
N GLY A 419 6.93 2.55 -10.95
CA GLY A 419 6.51 3.28 -12.16
C GLY A 419 7.66 4.01 -12.83
N LEU A 420 8.48 4.74 -12.05
CA LEU A 420 9.66 5.44 -12.56
C LEU A 420 10.69 4.46 -13.15
N VAL A 421 10.91 3.33 -12.50
CA VAL A 421 11.80 2.26 -13.00
C VAL A 421 11.29 1.65 -14.30
N ALA A 422 9.97 1.45 -14.42
CA ALA A 422 9.39 0.97 -15.68
C ALA A 422 9.52 2.02 -16.80
N ALA A 423 9.31 3.29 -16.51
CA ALA A 423 9.53 4.39 -17.46
C ALA A 423 10.99 4.49 -17.90
N GLN A 424 11.94 4.33 -16.96
CA GLN A 424 13.36 4.27 -17.26
C GLN A 424 13.71 3.08 -18.16
N ALA A 425 13.11 1.92 -17.93
CA ALA A 425 13.32 0.74 -18.77
C ALA A 425 12.78 0.93 -20.20
N VAL A 426 11.77 1.80 -20.40
CA VAL A 426 11.30 2.23 -21.74
C VAL A 426 12.30 3.17 -22.41
N GLY A 427 12.96 4.04 -21.63
CA GLY A 427 13.95 5.00 -22.13
C GLY A 427 13.84 6.41 -21.51
N ALA A 428 12.90 6.67 -20.60
CA ALA A 428 12.85 7.93 -19.88
C ALA A 428 14.03 8.05 -18.89
N PRO A 429 14.59 9.25 -18.65
CA PRO A 429 15.55 9.43 -17.58
C PRO A 429 14.89 9.17 -16.22
N TYR A 430 15.65 8.61 -15.29
CA TYR A 430 15.18 8.54 -13.89
C TYR A 430 15.23 9.95 -13.30
N PRO A 431 14.12 10.48 -12.76
CA PRO A 431 14.02 11.85 -12.27
C PRO A 431 14.85 12.11 -11.01
#